data_1a5344167a6db5aea5cd8816a5196c21
#
_entry.id   1a5344167a6db5aea5cd8816a5196c21
#
_cell.length_a   1.000
_cell.length_b   1.000
_cell.length_c   1.000
_cell.angle_alpha   90.00
_cell.angle_beta   90.00
_cell.angle_gamma   90.00
#
_symmetry.space_group_name_H-M   'P 1'
#
loop_
_entity.id
_entity.type
_entity.pdbx_description
1 polymer ?
#
loop_
_entity_poly.entity_id
_entity_poly.type
_entity_poly.pdbx_seq_one_letter_code
_entity_poly.pdbx_strand_id
1 'polypeptide(L)'
;NKYAFDLVTDGTSIFAGTEAGCFVTTDDGANWTLAVNGMKGSYITDLVNTGSVIMACTNGGGIYTSANSGADWSAANNGFTESNQQALFVNGSRIFCGTNYSNVFISDDNGLTWTSSGNGITNPNVFSFASHGTVMFAGTLGSGIFSSIDNGLNWAPANNGITSQLISS
;
A
#
# COMPACT_ATOMS: atom_id res chain seq x y z
N ASN A 1 -16.65 4.50 -16.98
CA ASN A 1 -16.31 3.47 -16.03
C ASN A 1 -15.76 4.17 -14.79
N LYS A 2 -16.28 3.79 -13.61
CA LYS A 2 -15.78 4.28 -12.32
C LYS A 2 -15.30 3.05 -11.56
N TYR A 3 -13.98 2.86 -11.53
CA TYR A 3 -13.38 1.82 -10.71
C TYR A 3 -12.86 2.45 -9.43
N ALA A 4 -13.32 1.92 -8.28
CA ALA A 4 -12.69 2.12 -7.00
C ALA A 4 -11.86 0.86 -6.70
N PHE A 5 -10.61 1.06 -6.34
CA PHE A 5 -9.66 -0.03 -6.09
C PHE A 5 -9.55 -0.33 -4.61
N ASP A 6 -9.72 0.70 -3.77
CA ASP A 6 -9.62 0.56 -2.33
C ASP A 6 -10.46 1.59 -1.59
N LEU A 7 -10.81 1.27 -0.34
CA LEU A 7 -11.56 2.11 0.59
C LEU A 7 -10.90 2.07 1.97
N VAL A 8 -10.68 3.25 2.56
CA VAL A 8 -10.17 3.37 3.93
C VAL A 8 -10.94 4.44 4.70
N THR A 9 -11.00 4.33 6.03
CA THR A 9 -11.59 5.35 6.90
C THR A 9 -10.60 5.87 7.94
N ASP A 10 -10.73 7.14 8.31
CA ASP A 10 -10.07 7.74 9.49
C ASP A 10 -10.99 7.81 10.73
N GLY A 11 -12.18 7.21 10.63
CA GLY A 11 -13.20 7.22 11.67
C GLY A 11 -14.22 8.36 11.54
N THR A 12 -13.94 9.38 10.74
CA THR A 12 -14.83 10.52 10.45
C THR A 12 -15.11 10.66 8.97
N SER A 13 -14.21 10.21 8.13
CA SER A 13 -14.28 10.28 6.67
C SER A 13 -14.01 8.92 6.06
N ILE A 14 -14.56 8.67 4.89
CA ILE A 14 -14.22 7.51 4.05
C ILE A 14 -13.50 8.03 2.81
N PHE A 15 -12.39 7.39 2.49
CA PHE A 15 -11.58 7.68 1.32
C PHE A 15 -11.74 6.56 0.30
N ALA A 16 -11.85 6.91 -0.97
CA ALA A 16 -11.93 5.99 -2.09
C ALA A 16 -10.78 6.25 -3.07
N GLY A 17 -9.91 5.25 -3.23
CA GLY A 17 -8.87 5.24 -4.24
C GLY A 17 -9.43 4.83 -5.59
N THR A 18 -9.27 5.67 -6.61
CA THR A 18 -9.81 5.44 -7.95
C THR A 18 -8.78 5.74 -9.04
N GLU A 19 -9.10 5.38 -10.27
CA GLU A 19 -8.30 5.77 -11.45
C GLU A 19 -8.28 7.30 -11.70
N ALA A 20 -9.23 8.03 -11.11
CA ALA A 20 -9.35 9.49 -11.27
C ALA A 20 -8.80 10.27 -10.08
N GLY A 21 -8.30 9.59 -9.03
CA GLY A 21 -7.76 10.18 -7.82
C GLY A 21 -8.35 9.60 -6.55
N CYS A 22 -8.00 10.22 -5.44
CA CYS A 22 -8.60 9.96 -4.14
C CYS A 22 -9.85 10.82 -3.98
N PHE A 23 -10.96 10.20 -3.60
CA PHE A 23 -12.19 10.91 -3.22
C PHE A 23 -12.44 10.72 -1.73
N VAL A 24 -13.05 11.72 -1.11
CA VAL A 24 -13.43 11.68 0.31
C VAL A 24 -14.90 11.99 0.48
N THR A 25 -15.55 11.31 1.42
CA THR A 25 -16.88 11.62 1.91
C THR A 25 -16.87 11.80 3.43
N THR A 26 -17.71 12.72 3.93
CA THR A 26 -17.96 12.99 5.35
C THR A 26 -19.44 12.85 5.69
N ASP A 27 -20.25 12.34 4.76
CA ASP A 27 -21.70 12.19 4.87
C ASP A 27 -22.17 10.79 4.45
N ASP A 28 -21.39 9.77 4.85
CA ASP A 28 -21.66 8.34 4.64
C ASP A 28 -21.87 7.97 3.16
N GLY A 29 -21.16 8.66 2.27
CA GLY A 29 -21.17 8.38 0.84
C GLY A 29 -22.28 9.09 0.05
N ALA A 30 -23.06 9.97 0.69
CA ALA A 30 -24.09 10.75 0.00
C ALA A 30 -23.45 11.70 -1.04
N ASN A 31 -22.30 12.27 -0.70
CA ASN A 31 -21.49 13.09 -1.61
C ASN A 31 -20.01 12.74 -1.51
N TRP A 32 -19.32 12.76 -2.66
CA TRP A 32 -17.89 12.53 -2.74
C TRP A 32 -17.17 13.74 -3.34
N THR A 33 -16.11 14.19 -2.70
CA THR A 33 -15.27 15.31 -3.12
C THR A 33 -13.90 14.81 -3.51
N LEU A 34 -13.34 15.32 -4.61
CA LEU A 34 -11.99 14.98 -5.05
C LEU A 34 -10.95 15.57 -4.08
N ALA A 35 -10.05 14.73 -3.57
CA ALA A 35 -9.05 15.03 -2.55
C ALA A 35 -7.65 14.69 -3.09
N VAL A 36 -7.08 15.54 -3.94
CA VAL A 36 -5.78 15.30 -4.61
C VAL A 36 -4.81 16.48 -4.51
N ASN A 37 -5.11 17.47 -3.69
CA ASN A 37 -4.25 18.66 -3.56
C ASN A 37 -2.85 18.27 -3.06
N GLY A 38 -1.83 18.55 -3.85
CA GLY A 38 -0.43 18.16 -3.59
C GLY A 38 0.00 16.82 -4.22
N MET A 39 -0.92 15.98 -4.71
CA MET A 39 -0.56 14.74 -5.40
C MET A 39 -0.10 15.02 -6.85
N LYS A 40 0.91 14.25 -7.27
CA LYS A 40 1.30 14.11 -8.68
C LYS A 40 0.87 12.72 -9.14
N GLY A 41 -0.09 12.65 -10.03
CA GLY A 41 -0.71 11.40 -10.46
C GLY A 41 -2.09 11.21 -9.83
N SER A 42 -2.97 10.58 -10.59
CA SER A 42 -4.38 10.45 -10.23
C SER A 42 -4.82 9.00 -10.00
N TYR A 43 -4.07 8.02 -10.45
CA TYR A 43 -4.44 6.62 -10.31
C TYR A 43 -3.99 6.10 -8.94
N ILE A 44 -4.94 5.96 -8.01
CA ILE A 44 -4.67 5.41 -6.67
C ILE A 44 -4.76 3.89 -6.75
N THR A 45 -3.71 3.19 -6.37
CA THR A 45 -3.65 1.72 -6.35
C THR A 45 -4.05 1.13 -5.02
N ASP A 46 -3.76 1.85 -3.92
CA ASP A 46 -4.04 1.37 -2.57
C ASP A 46 -4.06 2.53 -1.57
N LEU A 47 -4.78 2.36 -0.47
CA LEU A 47 -4.94 3.32 0.62
C LEU A 47 -4.81 2.62 1.98
N VAL A 48 -4.10 3.22 2.93
CA VAL A 48 -4.11 2.74 4.31
C VAL A 48 -4.21 3.91 5.30
N ASN A 49 -4.82 3.62 6.46
CA ASN A 49 -4.80 4.49 7.62
C ASN A 49 -3.77 3.96 8.63
N THR A 50 -2.77 4.76 8.96
CA THR A 50 -1.75 4.40 9.97
C THR A 50 -2.16 4.79 11.40
N GLY A 51 -3.33 5.41 11.57
CA GLY A 51 -3.80 6.02 12.81
C GLY A 51 -3.36 7.48 12.98
N SER A 52 -2.34 7.93 12.25
CA SER A 52 -1.86 9.32 12.28
C SER A 52 -1.95 10.01 10.93
N VAL A 53 -1.88 9.25 9.84
CA VAL A 53 -2.01 9.76 8.46
C VAL A 53 -2.78 8.75 7.60
N ILE A 54 -3.44 9.25 6.58
CA ILE A 54 -3.86 8.43 5.43
C ILE A 54 -2.70 8.39 4.44
N MET A 55 -2.36 7.19 3.96
CA MET A 55 -1.37 7.01 2.90
C MET A 55 -2.05 6.51 1.63
N ALA A 56 -1.56 6.98 0.50
CA ALA A 56 -2.02 6.58 -0.82
C ALA A 56 -0.85 6.15 -1.70
N CYS A 57 -0.92 4.96 -2.28
CA CYS A 57 -0.09 4.58 -3.41
C CYS A 57 -0.68 5.14 -4.71
N THR A 58 0.18 5.66 -5.58
CA THR A 58 -0.24 6.12 -6.90
C THR A 58 0.55 5.42 -8.00
N ASN A 59 -0.11 5.11 -9.10
CA ASN A 59 0.58 4.55 -10.26
C ASN A 59 1.49 5.60 -10.91
N GLY A 60 2.80 5.43 -10.75
CA GLY A 60 3.84 6.31 -11.32
C GLY A 60 4.12 7.60 -10.55
N GLY A 61 3.35 7.93 -9.49
CA GLY A 61 3.55 9.13 -8.68
C GLY A 61 4.22 8.87 -7.33
N GLY A 62 4.31 7.61 -6.92
CA GLY A 62 4.83 7.23 -5.61
C GLY A 62 3.78 7.19 -4.51
N ILE A 63 4.23 7.33 -3.27
CA ILE A 63 3.39 7.38 -2.07
C ILE A 63 3.17 8.82 -1.64
N TYR A 64 1.96 9.10 -1.21
CA TYR A 64 1.56 10.36 -0.59
C TYR A 64 0.93 10.12 0.78
N THR A 65 1.11 11.09 1.69
CA THR A 65 0.50 11.09 3.02
C THR A 65 -0.32 12.33 3.24
N SER A 66 -1.44 12.18 3.94
CA SER A 66 -2.26 13.28 4.43
C SER A 66 -2.49 13.14 5.93
N ALA A 67 -2.22 14.21 6.69
CA ALA A 67 -2.48 14.31 8.13
C ALA A 67 -3.72 15.17 8.44
N ASN A 68 -4.49 15.58 7.41
CA ASN A 68 -5.62 16.49 7.54
C ASN A 68 -6.84 16.01 6.75
N SER A 69 -7.11 14.71 6.86
CA SER A 69 -8.28 14.06 6.23
C SER A 69 -8.39 14.34 4.72
N GLY A 70 -7.25 14.27 4.01
CA GLY A 70 -7.20 14.38 2.56
C GLY A 70 -7.23 15.82 2.02
N ALA A 71 -7.25 16.84 2.87
CA ALA A 71 -7.25 18.23 2.41
C ALA A 71 -5.96 18.59 1.66
N ASP A 72 -4.81 18.12 2.17
CA ASP A 72 -3.51 18.26 1.52
C ASP A 72 -2.73 16.94 1.59
N TRP A 73 -1.94 16.69 0.54
CA TRP A 73 -1.08 15.53 0.44
C TRP A 73 0.38 15.94 0.21
N SER A 74 1.28 15.24 0.88
CA SER A 74 2.72 15.41 0.75
C SER A 74 3.38 14.13 0.27
N ALA A 75 4.35 14.23 -0.64
CA ALA A 75 5.08 13.08 -1.12
C ALA A 75 5.92 12.43 -0.01
N ALA A 76 5.87 11.10 0.09
CA ALA A 76 6.51 10.27 1.10
C ALA A 76 7.38 9.18 0.43
N ASN A 77 8.35 9.59 -0.39
CA ASN A 77 9.09 8.70 -1.28
C ASN A 77 10.58 8.56 -0.94
N ASN A 78 11.03 9.06 0.20
CA ASN A 78 12.43 9.01 0.59
C ASN A 78 12.89 7.56 0.86
N GLY A 79 13.83 7.06 0.08
CA GLY A 79 14.34 5.69 0.13
C GLY A 79 13.83 4.78 -1.00
N PHE A 80 12.79 5.18 -1.74
CA PHE A 80 12.43 4.46 -2.96
C PHE A 80 13.36 4.78 -4.13
N THR A 81 13.63 3.77 -4.92
CA THR A 81 14.38 3.88 -6.18
C THR A 81 13.48 3.91 -7.41
N GLU A 82 12.18 3.72 -7.20
CA GLU A 82 11.15 3.68 -8.25
C GLU A 82 9.82 4.29 -7.77
N SER A 83 8.89 4.49 -8.69
CA SER A 83 7.59 5.13 -8.43
C SER A 83 6.38 4.20 -8.63
N ASN A 84 6.58 2.89 -8.75
CA ASN A 84 5.53 1.90 -9.01
C ASN A 84 5.18 1.10 -7.75
N GLN A 85 4.68 1.78 -6.73
CA GLN A 85 4.13 1.18 -5.52
C GLN A 85 2.75 0.60 -5.82
N GLN A 86 2.43 -0.60 -5.29
CA GLN A 86 1.21 -1.33 -5.60
C GLN A 86 0.32 -1.59 -4.40
N ALA A 87 0.93 -1.93 -3.27
CA ALA A 87 0.22 -2.31 -2.07
C ALA A 87 0.84 -1.66 -0.83
N LEU A 88 0.01 -1.28 0.12
CA LEU A 88 0.38 -0.84 1.46
C LEU A 88 -0.20 -1.80 2.49
N PHE A 89 0.48 -1.98 3.59
CA PHE A 89 -0.03 -2.75 4.71
C PHE A 89 0.54 -2.24 6.02
N VAL A 90 -0.34 -2.04 7.00
CA VAL A 90 0.05 -1.58 8.35
C VAL A 90 0.04 -2.76 9.31
N ASN A 91 1.18 -3.04 9.93
CA ASN A 91 1.33 -4.05 10.99
C ASN A 91 1.92 -3.41 12.25
N GLY A 92 1.06 -3.03 13.17
CA GLY A 92 1.46 -2.24 14.33
C GLY A 92 2.00 -0.86 13.93
N SER A 93 3.25 -0.55 14.27
CA SER A 93 3.92 0.70 13.87
C SER A 93 4.67 0.60 12.54
N ARG A 94 4.82 -0.60 11.98
CA ARG A 94 5.54 -0.83 10.73
C ARG A 94 4.58 -0.80 9.54
N ILE A 95 5.00 -0.11 8.50
CA ILE A 95 4.27 -0.04 7.24
C ILE A 95 5.07 -0.79 6.18
N PHE A 96 4.39 -1.65 5.42
CA PHE A 96 4.93 -2.38 4.29
C PHE A 96 4.43 -1.77 3.00
N CYS A 97 5.31 -1.70 2.02
CA CYS A 97 4.97 -1.32 0.66
C CYS A 97 5.45 -2.38 -0.31
N GLY A 98 4.53 -2.96 -1.07
CA GLY A 98 4.82 -3.82 -2.20
C GLY A 98 4.99 -3.00 -3.48
N THR A 99 5.94 -3.40 -4.32
CA THR A 99 6.25 -2.70 -5.57
C THR A 99 6.21 -3.62 -6.77
N ASN A 100 6.16 -3.05 -7.98
CA ASN A 100 6.17 -3.83 -9.21
C ASN A 100 7.54 -4.41 -9.59
N TYR A 101 8.65 -3.78 -9.14
CA TYR A 101 9.97 -4.14 -9.66
C TYR A 101 11.07 -4.25 -8.60
N SER A 102 10.79 -3.83 -7.37
CA SER A 102 11.80 -3.73 -6.31
C SER A 102 11.43 -4.43 -5.01
N ASN A 103 10.50 -5.41 -5.07
CA ASN A 103 10.05 -6.23 -3.94
C ASN A 103 9.27 -5.46 -2.86
N VAL A 104 9.71 -5.58 -1.62
CA VAL A 104 9.08 -5.01 -0.43
C VAL A 104 9.96 -3.89 0.13
N PHE A 105 9.33 -2.81 0.55
CA PHE A 105 9.93 -1.79 1.40
C PHE A 105 9.19 -1.71 2.72
N ILE A 106 9.88 -1.28 3.76
CA ILE A 106 9.32 -1.04 5.09
C ILE A 106 9.61 0.39 5.55
N SER A 107 8.68 0.95 6.31
CA SER A 107 8.84 2.19 7.04
C SER A 107 8.45 1.98 8.50
N ASP A 108 9.27 2.49 9.42
CA ASP A 108 9.03 2.50 10.87
C ASP A 108 8.77 3.94 11.39
N ASP A 109 8.61 4.90 10.48
CA ASP A 109 8.47 6.34 10.79
C ASP A 109 7.29 7.01 10.05
N ASN A 110 6.18 6.25 9.89
CA ASN A 110 4.98 6.70 9.19
C ASN A 110 5.21 7.17 7.74
N GLY A 111 6.13 6.49 7.03
CA GLY A 111 6.39 6.74 5.62
C GLY A 111 7.37 7.89 5.35
N LEU A 112 8.01 8.46 6.38
CA LEU A 112 9.02 9.50 6.17
C LEU A 112 10.25 8.94 5.46
N THR A 113 10.64 7.71 5.81
CA THR A 113 11.72 6.98 5.14
C THR A 113 11.34 5.53 4.87
N TRP A 114 11.87 4.98 3.78
CA TRP A 114 11.64 3.61 3.34
C TRP A 114 12.96 2.86 3.14
N THR A 115 12.97 1.61 3.57
CA THR A 115 14.12 0.71 3.43
C THR A 115 13.70 -0.57 2.74
N SER A 116 14.50 -1.06 1.79
CA SER A 116 14.24 -2.33 1.11
C SER A 116 14.27 -3.50 2.10
N SER A 117 13.28 -4.39 2.00
CA SER A 117 13.06 -5.53 2.91
C SER A 117 12.55 -6.78 2.20
N GLY A 118 12.84 -6.93 0.92
CA GLY A 118 12.41 -8.06 0.09
C GLY A 118 13.38 -9.25 0.09
N ASN A 119 14.26 -9.39 1.08
CA ASN A 119 15.24 -10.49 1.09
C ASN A 119 14.55 -11.86 1.10
N GLY A 120 14.85 -12.70 0.10
CA GLY A 120 14.25 -14.02 -0.10
C GLY A 120 13.06 -14.04 -1.07
N ILE A 121 12.45 -12.90 -1.38
CA ILE A 121 11.43 -12.82 -2.45
C ILE A 121 12.14 -12.83 -3.80
N THR A 122 11.85 -13.85 -4.61
CA THR A 122 12.49 -14.04 -5.92
C THR A 122 11.77 -13.33 -7.07
N ASN A 123 10.49 -12.96 -6.87
CA ASN A 123 9.72 -12.18 -7.83
C ASN A 123 9.46 -10.77 -7.25
N PRO A 124 9.88 -9.71 -7.93
CA PRO A 124 9.80 -8.36 -7.39
C PRO A 124 8.40 -7.73 -7.41
N ASN A 125 7.40 -8.42 -7.97
CA ASN A 125 6.05 -7.88 -8.14
C ASN A 125 5.17 -8.27 -6.93
N VAL A 126 5.15 -7.44 -5.89
CA VAL A 126 4.36 -7.68 -4.67
C VAL A 126 3.10 -6.82 -4.70
N PHE A 127 1.93 -7.50 -4.66
CA PHE A 127 0.61 -6.89 -4.87
C PHE A 127 -0.29 -6.92 -3.66
N SER A 128 0.01 -7.77 -2.67
CA SER A 128 -0.84 -7.88 -1.48
C SER A 128 -0.06 -8.32 -0.26
N PHE A 129 -0.58 -7.99 0.91
CA PHE A 129 -0.07 -8.44 2.20
C PHE A 129 -1.20 -8.92 3.09
N ALA A 130 -0.84 -9.82 3.98
CA ALA A 130 -1.70 -10.24 5.09
C ALA A 130 -0.82 -10.60 6.30
N SER A 131 -1.42 -10.63 7.49
CA SER A 131 -0.76 -11.16 8.69
C SER A 131 -1.67 -12.14 9.43
N HIS A 132 -1.06 -13.14 10.07
CA HIS A 132 -1.72 -14.03 11.01
C HIS A 132 -0.81 -14.23 12.22
N GLY A 133 -1.19 -13.69 13.36
CA GLY A 133 -0.32 -13.61 14.54
C GLY A 133 0.94 -12.81 14.21
N THR A 134 2.11 -13.42 14.36
CA THR A 134 3.41 -12.80 14.06
C THR A 134 3.92 -13.09 12.65
N VAL A 135 3.19 -13.92 11.88
CA VAL A 135 3.60 -14.29 10.52
C VAL A 135 3.01 -13.30 9.52
N MET A 136 3.88 -12.73 8.69
CA MET A 136 3.50 -11.90 7.54
C MET A 136 3.45 -12.74 6.28
N PHE A 137 2.56 -12.37 5.37
CA PHE A 137 2.44 -12.97 4.02
C PHE A 137 2.48 -11.86 2.97
N ALA A 138 3.17 -12.16 1.87
CA ALA A 138 3.24 -11.31 0.68
C ALA A 138 2.78 -12.11 -0.53
N GLY A 139 1.77 -11.63 -1.22
CA GLY A 139 1.29 -12.19 -2.49
C GLY A 139 2.02 -11.56 -3.67
N THR A 140 2.47 -12.39 -4.60
CA THR A 140 3.23 -11.95 -5.77
C THR A 140 2.55 -12.29 -7.09
N LEU A 141 2.83 -11.50 -8.11
CA LEU A 141 2.39 -11.78 -9.48
C LEU A 141 3.45 -12.65 -10.19
N GLY A 142 3.34 -13.98 -10.01
CA GLY A 142 4.16 -14.96 -10.75
C GLY A 142 5.05 -15.88 -9.90
N SER A 143 5.08 -15.73 -8.55
CA SER A 143 5.79 -16.68 -7.67
C SER A 143 4.98 -17.10 -6.44
N GLY A 144 3.67 -16.84 -6.45
CA GLY A 144 2.76 -17.24 -5.39
C GLY A 144 2.94 -16.40 -4.13
N ILE A 145 2.96 -17.07 -2.98
CA ILE A 145 3.01 -16.46 -1.65
C ILE A 145 4.38 -16.66 -1.01
N PHE A 146 4.84 -15.63 -0.34
CA PHE A 146 5.99 -15.68 0.57
C PHE A 146 5.53 -15.37 1.99
N SER A 147 6.19 -15.97 2.98
CA SER A 147 5.95 -15.70 4.40
C SER A 147 7.22 -15.22 5.10
N SER A 148 7.02 -14.38 6.11
CA SER A 148 8.07 -13.88 7.00
C SER A 148 7.65 -14.09 8.46
N ILE A 149 8.57 -14.57 9.29
CA ILE A 149 8.39 -14.75 10.75
C ILE A 149 9.18 -13.72 11.57
N ASP A 150 9.89 -12.82 10.90
CA ASP A 150 10.76 -11.81 11.49
C ASP A 150 10.31 -10.37 11.09
N ASN A 151 8.99 -10.20 11.00
CA ASN A 151 8.36 -8.91 10.69
C ASN A 151 8.84 -8.30 9.36
N GLY A 152 8.96 -9.16 8.34
CA GLY A 152 9.25 -8.74 6.96
C GLY A 152 10.72 -8.53 6.63
N LEU A 153 11.66 -8.90 7.51
CA LEU A 153 13.10 -8.75 7.22
C LEU A 153 13.61 -9.83 6.25
N ASN A 154 13.13 -11.07 6.41
CA ASN A 154 13.42 -12.19 5.52
C ASN A 154 12.13 -12.92 5.14
N TRP A 155 12.08 -13.39 3.91
CA TRP A 155 10.92 -14.05 3.33
C TRP A 155 11.29 -15.41 2.76
N ALA A 156 10.38 -16.37 2.89
CA ALA A 156 10.53 -17.71 2.33
C ALA A 156 9.25 -18.10 1.56
N PRO A 157 9.36 -18.90 0.48
CA PRO A 157 8.19 -19.39 -0.24
C PRO A 157 7.22 -20.16 0.67
N ALA A 158 5.92 -19.90 0.55
CA ALA A 158 4.84 -20.49 1.33
C ALA A 158 3.72 -21.03 0.41
N ASN A 159 4.09 -21.82 -0.61
CA ASN A 159 3.21 -22.23 -1.70
C ASN A 159 2.69 -23.68 -1.59
N ASN A 160 2.94 -24.39 -0.50
CA ASN A 160 2.52 -25.80 -0.39
C ASN A 160 0.99 -25.93 -0.50
N GLY A 161 0.51 -26.63 -1.53
CA GLY A 161 -0.92 -26.78 -1.85
C GLY A 161 -1.51 -25.64 -2.69
N ILE A 162 -0.76 -24.58 -2.99
CA ILE A 162 -1.19 -23.49 -3.88
C ILE A 162 -0.79 -23.83 -5.31
N THR A 163 -1.76 -23.90 -6.21
CA THR A 163 -1.54 -24.18 -7.64
C THR A 163 -1.45 -22.91 -8.49
N SER A 164 -1.96 -21.77 -7.99
CA SER A 164 -1.84 -20.47 -8.68
C SER A 164 -0.60 -19.73 -8.19
N GLN A 165 0.14 -19.14 -9.13
CA GLN A 165 1.28 -18.26 -8.82
C GLN A 165 0.93 -16.77 -8.93
N LEU A 166 -0.34 -16.46 -9.28
CA LEU A 166 -0.84 -15.10 -9.40
C LEU A 166 -1.69 -14.78 -8.16
N ILE A 167 -1.14 -13.97 -7.26
CA ILE A 167 -1.81 -13.54 -6.05
C ILE A 167 -1.89 -12.00 -6.08
N SER A 168 -3.08 -11.46 -6.27
CA SER A 168 -3.30 -10.02 -6.51
C SER A 168 -4.08 -9.30 -5.42
N SER A 169 -4.65 -10.04 -4.45
CA SER A 169 -5.39 -9.49 -3.30
C SER A 169 -5.59 -10.55 -2.23
#